data_fb4053df9a395170cdb621eb9a9518f8
#
_entry.id   fb4053df9a395170cdb621eb9a9518f8
#
_cell.length_a   1.000
_cell.length_b   1.000
_cell.length_c   1.000
_cell.angle_alpha   90.00
_cell.angle_beta   90.00
_cell.angle_gamma   90.00
#
_symmetry.space_group_name_H-M   'P 1'
#
loop_
_entity.id
_entity.type
_entity.pdbx_description
1 polymer ?
#
loop_
_entity_poly.entity_id
_entity_poly.type
_entity_poly.pdbx_seq_one_letter_code
_entity_poly.pdbx_strand_id
1 'polypeptide(L)'
;MKQLLQNWKNGRIALEEIPAPGVLPGEVLIANESSVVSAGTEKMAIDIGKKSLLGKALDRPDQVRRVLEKIRQEGWKSTWTQVQRKLQEPNKIGYSSSGIVLACGAGVEQFKPGQRVASNGPHAEVVSVPKHLVAAVDAKVSADHAAFGILGSIALQGLRLARCEVGSSVLVIGLGLIGQLTVGLARAAGLRVCGVDPADWKNELAIRMGAIHAAAQWEPAELEHWARGLGFDAVLIAASTSAPGPVDLAIKAVRPKGRVVLIGVVPLELDRRPWYFKEAEFVVSCSYGPGRYDPN
;
A
#
# COMPACT_ATOMS: atom_id res chain seq x y z
N MET A 1 -8.69 12.41 -22.91
CA MET A 1 -8.71 11.13 -22.19
C MET A 1 -9.51 11.27 -20.91
N LYS A 2 -10.11 10.18 -20.43
CA LYS A 2 -10.82 10.14 -19.15
C LYS A 2 -9.85 9.84 -18.01
N GLN A 3 -10.02 10.55 -16.89
CA GLN A 3 -9.23 10.34 -15.67
C GLN A 3 -10.11 10.56 -14.45
N LEU A 4 -9.91 9.72 -13.42
CA LEU A 4 -10.56 9.88 -12.13
C LEU A 4 -9.80 10.93 -11.30
N LEU A 5 -10.48 12.02 -10.96
CA LEU A 5 -9.91 13.13 -10.23
C LEU A 5 -10.68 13.43 -8.96
N GLN A 6 -9.97 13.85 -7.92
CA GLN A 6 -10.54 14.31 -6.67
C GLN A 6 -10.32 15.80 -6.49
N ASN A 7 -11.36 16.52 -6.16
CA ASN A 7 -11.26 17.91 -5.75
C ASN A 7 -10.87 17.99 -4.27
N TRP A 8 -9.69 18.58 -3.99
CA TRP A 8 -9.18 18.71 -2.62
C TRP A 8 -10.02 19.63 -1.71
N LYS A 9 -10.81 20.53 -2.28
CA LYS A 9 -11.62 21.47 -1.45
C LYS A 9 -12.84 20.79 -0.83
N ASN A 10 -13.51 19.93 -1.61
CA ASN A 10 -14.78 19.32 -1.20
C ASN A 10 -14.76 17.79 -1.17
N GLY A 11 -13.63 17.16 -1.54
CA GLY A 11 -13.46 15.72 -1.57
C GLY A 11 -14.26 15.00 -2.67
N ARG A 12 -14.94 15.75 -3.57
CA ARG A 12 -15.73 15.16 -4.67
C ARG A 12 -14.81 14.47 -5.66
N ILE A 13 -15.19 13.25 -6.04
CA ILE A 13 -14.54 12.49 -7.11
C ILE A 13 -15.38 12.61 -8.35
N ALA A 14 -14.74 12.84 -9.48
CA ALA A 14 -15.37 12.88 -10.78
C ALA A 14 -14.50 12.22 -11.85
N LEU A 15 -15.13 11.61 -12.84
CA LEU A 15 -14.48 11.20 -14.06
C LEU A 15 -14.49 12.42 -14.99
N GLU A 16 -13.32 12.93 -15.32
CA GLU A 16 -13.18 14.14 -16.13
C GLU A 16 -12.45 13.86 -17.43
N GLU A 17 -12.81 14.58 -18.47
CA GLU A 17 -12.09 14.59 -19.74
C GLU A 17 -11.01 15.66 -19.71
N ILE A 18 -9.76 15.23 -19.83
CA ILE A 18 -8.58 16.08 -19.82
C ILE A 18 -7.67 15.75 -21.02
N PRO A 19 -6.77 16.63 -21.42
CA PRO A 19 -5.74 16.31 -22.41
C PRO A 19 -4.92 15.10 -21.98
N ALA A 20 -4.51 14.24 -22.92
CA ALA A 20 -3.57 13.16 -22.64
C ALA A 20 -2.20 13.73 -22.28
N PRO A 21 -1.45 13.10 -21.33
CA PRO A 21 -0.12 13.55 -21.01
C PRO A 21 0.84 13.31 -22.19
N GLY A 22 1.82 14.20 -22.34
CA GLY A 22 2.98 13.93 -23.19
C GLY A 22 3.96 12.99 -22.48
N VAL A 23 4.88 12.39 -23.22
CA VAL A 23 5.98 11.62 -22.67
C VAL A 23 7.13 12.57 -22.28
N LEU A 24 7.59 12.47 -21.03
CA LEU A 24 8.74 13.24 -20.54
C LEU A 24 10.01 12.38 -20.56
N PRO A 25 11.22 13.00 -20.58
CA PRO A 25 12.47 12.25 -20.40
C PRO A 25 12.44 11.39 -19.12
N GLY A 26 12.86 10.14 -19.24
CA GLY A 26 12.85 9.19 -18.13
C GLY A 26 11.47 8.57 -17.80
N GLU A 27 10.43 8.89 -18.57
CA GLU A 27 9.06 8.38 -18.37
C GLU A 27 8.61 7.46 -19.49
N VAL A 28 7.63 6.62 -19.17
CA VAL A 28 6.94 5.71 -20.09
C VAL A 28 5.50 6.16 -20.21
N LEU A 29 5.04 6.39 -21.44
CA LEU A 29 3.65 6.68 -21.77
C LEU A 29 2.90 5.36 -21.97
N ILE A 30 1.83 5.14 -21.22
CA ILE A 30 1.11 3.86 -21.17
C ILE A 30 -0.37 4.10 -21.44
N ALA A 31 -0.97 3.34 -22.37
CA ALA A 31 -2.41 3.19 -22.46
C ALA A 31 -2.85 2.15 -21.44
N ASN A 32 -3.57 2.56 -20.40
CA ASN A 32 -4.07 1.65 -19.40
C ASN A 32 -5.20 0.78 -19.94
N GLU A 33 -5.14 -0.52 -19.64
CA GLU A 33 -6.21 -1.50 -19.89
C GLU A 33 -6.98 -1.79 -18.59
N SER A 34 -6.27 -1.84 -17.46
CA SER A 34 -6.85 -2.14 -16.14
C SER A 34 -6.17 -1.35 -15.03
N SER A 35 -6.91 -1.04 -13.98
CA SER A 35 -6.39 -0.47 -12.74
C SER A 35 -7.14 -1.00 -11.53
N VAL A 36 -6.45 -1.20 -10.40
CA VAL A 36 -7.02 -1.75 -9.18
C VAL A 36 -7.34 -0.65 -8.19
N VAL A 37 -8.58 -0.63 -7.71
CA VAL A 37 -9.02 0.27 -6.63
C VAL A 37 -8.58 -0.29 -5.29
N SER A 38 -7.72 0.45 -4.59
CA SER A 38 -7.27 0.13 -3.23
C SER A 38 -8.19 0.77 -2.20
N ALA A 39 -9.26 0.06 -1.82
CA ALA A 39 -10.31 0.59 -0.95
C ALA A 39 -9.78 1.20 0.36
N GLY A 40 -8.71 0.65 0.97
CA GLY A 40 -8.13 1.17 2.21
C GLY A 40 -7.44 2.53 2.01
N THR A 41 -6.47 2.58 1.09
CA THR A 41 -5.63 3.77 0.87
C THR A 41 -6.41 4.89 0.17
N GLU A 42 -7.22 4.55 -0.83
CA GLU A 42 -7.97 5.55 -1.58
C GLU A 42 -9.12 6.12 -0.76
N LYS A 43 -9.83 5.30 0.02
CA LYS A 43 -10.83 5.80 0.97
C LYS A 43 -10.22 6.78 1.96
N MET A 44 -9.03 6.48 2.51
CA MET A 44 -8.34 7.41 3.41
C MET A 44 -8.01 8.73 2.71
N ALA A 45 -7.52 8.70 1.48
CA ALA A 45 -7.24 9.91 0.69
C ALA A 45 -8.52 10.72 0.42
N ILE A 46 -9.62 10.03 0.10
CA ILE A 46 -10.94 10.61 -0.12
C ILE A 46 -11.46 11.28 1.16
N ASP A 47 -11.38 10.60 2.29
CA ASP A 47 -11.87 11.09 3.57
C ASP A 47 -11.06 12.30 4.05
N ILE A 48 -9.75 12.33 3.83
CA ILE A 48 -8.92 13.52 4.06
C ILE A 48 -9.40 14.68 3.15
N GLY A 49 -9.71 14.40 1.89
CA GLY A 49 -10.24 15.40 0.96
C GLY A 49 -11.55 16.05 1.44
N LYS A 50 -12.41 15.32 2.14
CA LYS A 50 -13.69 15.80 2.69
C LYS A 50 -13.55 16.66 3.96
N LYS A 51 -12.43 16.55 4.68
CA LYS A 51 -12.22 17.32 5.93
C LYS A 51 -12.10 18.83 5.67
N SER A 52 -12.49 19.62 6.63
CA SER A 52 -12.26 21.08 6.62
C SER A 52 -10.75 21.39 6.57
N LEU A 53 -10.38 22.62 6.23
CA LEU A 53 -8.98 23.05 6.22
C LEU A 53 -8.31 22.86 7.59
N LEU A 54 -9.03 23.12 8.69
CA LEU A 54 -8.56 22.86 10.05
C LEU A 54 -8.39 21.36 10.30
N GLY A 55 -9.33 20.52 9.87
CA GLY A 55 -9.21 19.06 9.99
C GLY A 55 -8.03 18.50 9.18
N LYS A 56 -7.79 19.02 7.96
CA LYS A 56 -6.62 18.66 7.15
C LYS A 56 -5.30 19.09 7.81
N ALA A 57 -5.28 20.25 8.47
CA ALA A 57 -4.11 20.74 9.19
C ALA A 57 -3.78 19.87 10.41
N LEU A 58 -4.79 19.42 11.15
CA LEU A 58 -4.62 18.52 12.29
C LEU A 58 -4.09 17.15 11.87
N ASP A 59 -4.56 16.60 10.75
CA ASP A 59 -4.11 15.29 10.22
C ASP A 59 -2.70 15.34 9.61
N ARG A 60 -2.22 16.52 9.22
CA ARG A 60 -0.95 16.72 8.52
C ARG A 60 -0.10 17.82 9.16
N PRO A 61 0.35 17.66 10.41
CA PRO A 61 1.15 18.66 11.11
C PRO A 61 2.49 18.93 10.40
N ASP A 62 3.01 17.97 9.66
CA ASP A 62 4.19 18.10 8.79
C ASP A 62 3.96 19.14 7.67
N GLN A 63 2.80 19.12 7.04
CA GLN A 63 2.44 20.10 6.00
C GLN A 63 2.24 21.51 6.60
N VAL A 64 1.63 21.57 7.75
CA VAL A 64 1.47 22.88 8.47
C VAL A 64 2.83 23.48 8.77
N ARG A 65 3.79 22.67 9.29
CA ARG A 65 5.14 23.14 9.56
C ARG A 65 5.83 23.67 8.28
N ARG A 66 5.74 22.95 7.17
CA ARG A 66 6.27 23.41 5.86
C ARG A 66 5.63 24.70 5.39
N VAL A 67 4.32 24.87 5.56
CA VAL A 67 3.61 26.12 5.23
C VAL A 67 4.11 27.27 6.11
N LEU A 68 4.30 27.06 7.42
CA LEU A 68 4.82 28.06 8.33
C LEU A 68 6.28 28.45 8.01
N GLU A 69 7.13 27.49 7.67
CA GLU A 69 8.50 27.74 7.20
C GLU A 69 8.50 28.58 5.92
N LYS A 70 7.62 28.24 4.98
CA LYS A 70 7.48 28.95 3.71
C LYS A 70 6.92 30.39 3.91
N ILE A 71 6.01 30.59 4.86
CA ILE A 71 5.54 31.93 5.24
C ILE A 71 6.70 32.79 5.75
N ARG A 72 7.63 32.20 6.52
CA ARG A 72 8.82 32.92 7.02
C ARG A 72 9.80 33.29 5.90
N GLN A 73 9.91 32.46 4.86
CA GLN A 73 10.86 32.65 3.75
C GLN A 73 10.28 33.56 2.65
N GLU A 74 9.03 33.37 2.26
CA GLU A 74 8.44 33.99 1.06
C GLU A 74 7.30 34.98 1.38
N GLY A 75 6.93 35.10 2.65
CA GLY A 75 5.83 35.97 3.11
C GLY A 75 4.46 35.29 3.01
N TRP A 76 3.51 35.80 3.81
CA TRP A 76 2.19 35.17 3.96
C TRP A 76 1.32 35.23 2.69
N LYS A 77 1.36 36.33 1.91
CA LYS A 77 0.53 36.51 0.70
C LYS A 77 0.94 35.51 -0.38
N SER A 78 2.23 35.38 -0.65
CA SER A 78 2.78 34.44 -1.64
C SER A 78 2.44 33.00 -1.27
N THR A 79 2.72 32.63 -0.03
CA THR A 79 2.45 31.27 0.47
C THR A 79 0.95 30.96 0.44
N TRP A 80 0.08 31.88 0.82
CA TRP A 80 -1.37 31.66 0.77
C TRP A 80 -1.87 31.43 -0.65
N THR A 81 -1.39 32.22 -1.61
CA THR A 81 -1.72 32.03 -3.04
C THR A 81 -1.29 30.65 -3.54
N GLN A 82 -0.10 30.19 -3.16
CA GLN A 82 0.40 28.85 -3.53
C GLN A 82 -0.42 27.74 -2.85
N VAL A 83 -0.80 27.89 -1.59
CA VAL A 83 -1.68 26.94 -0.89
C VAL A 83 -3.05 26.86 -1.59
N GLN A 84 -3.65 28.02 -1.92
CA GLN A 84 -4.92 28.07 -2.65
C GLN A 84 -4.83 27.40 -4.01
N ARG A 85 -3.74 27.67 -4.76
CA ARG A 85 -3.50 27.03 -6.05
C ARG A 85 -3.38 25.52 -5.90
N LYS A 86 -2.59 25.03 -4.94
CA LYS A 86 -2.43 23.60 -4.68
C LYS A 86 -3.73 22.90 -4.25
N LEU A 87 -4.61 23.61 -3.51
CA LEU A 87 -5.94 23.11 -3.15
C LEU A 87 -6.92 23.12 -4.33
N GLN A 88 -6.62 23.86 -5.40
CA GLN A 88 -7.41 23.88 -6.63
C GLN A 88 -6.96 22.83 -7.64
N GLU A 89 -5.71 22.38 -7.56
CA GLU A 89 -5.19 21.32 -8.43
C GLU A 89 -5.93 20.00 -8.12
N PRO A 90 -6.53 19.35 -9.13
CA PRO A 90 -7.20 18.09 -8.93
C PRO A 90 -6.19 17.00 -8.53
N ASN A 91 -6.54 16.19 -7.54
CA ASN A 91 -5.72 15.06 -7.13
C ASN A 91 -6.03 13.84 -8.02
N LYS A 92 -4.99 13.23 -8.57
CA LYS A 92 -5.10 11.98 -9.31
C LYS A 92 -5.32 10.83 -8.31
N ILE A 93 -6.33 9.99 -8.55
CA ILE A 93 -6.64 8.82 -7.72
C ILE A 93 -6.14 7.56 -8.41
N GLY A 94 -5.73 6.57 -7.62
CA GLY A 94 -5.14 5.33 -8.10
C GLY A 94 -3.62 5.37 -8.16
N TYR A 95 -3.02 4.18 -8.09
CA TYR A 95 -1.56 4.01 -8.11
C TYR A 95 -1.14 2.58 -8.48
N SER A 96 -2.04 1.79 -9.06
CA SER A 96 -1.75 0.42 -9.50
C SER A 96 -2.53 0.13 -10.77
N SER A 97 -1.85 0.07 -11.88
CA SER A 97 -2.44 -0.10 -13.20
C SER A 97 -1.58 -1.02 -14.09
N SER A 98 -2.18 -1.48 -15.17
CA SER A 98 -1.51 -2.22 -16.24
C SER A 98 -2.04 -1.76 -17.59
N GLY A 99 -1.18 -1.79 -18.58
CA GLY A 99 -1.52 -1.38 -19.94
C GLY A 99 -0.38 -1.64 -20.92
N ILE A 100 -0.50 -1.00 -22.07
CA ILE A 100 0.45 -1.14 -23.19
C ILE A 100 1.25 0.14 -23.33
N VAL A 101 2.56 0.00 -23.47
CA VAL A 101 3.48 1.11 -23.75
C VAL A 101 3.14 1.75 -25.10
N LEU A 102 2.86 3.04 -25.10
CA LEU A 102 2.64 3.85 -26.31
C LEU A 102 3.95 4.49 -26.80
N ALA A 103 4.74 5.03 -25.87
CA ALA A 103 6.00 5.68 -26.18
C ALA A 103 6.94 5.66 -24.95
N CYS A 104 8.24 5.78 -25.22
CA CYS A 104 9.28 5.91 -24.20
C CYS A 104 9.97 7.28 -24.35
N GLY A 105 10.15 7.99 -23.24
CA GLY A 105 10.90 9.24 -23.19
C GLY A 105 12.41 9.01 -23.32
N ALA A 106 13.15 10.08 -23.57
CA ALA A 106 14.60 10.00 -23.63
C ALA A 106 15.19 9.36 -22.36
N GLY A 107 16.15 8.46 -22.51
CA GLY A 107 16.79 7.72 -21.40
C GLY A 107 15.98 6.53 -20.87
N VAL A 108 14.97 6.08 -21.62
CA VAL A 108 14.22 4.84 -21.33
C VAL A 108 14.52 3.82 -22.42
N GLU A 109 15.38 2.85 -22.10
CA GLU A 109 15.82 1.81 -23.05
C GLU A 109 15.24 0.43 -22.74
N GLN A 110 14.76 0.22 -21.49
CA GLN A 110 14.27 -1.07 -21.00
C GLN A 110 12.85 -1.44 -21.46
N PHE A 111 12.12 -0.50 -22.07
CA PHE A 111 10.77 -0.71 -22.55
C PHE A 111 10.64 -0.38 -24.04
N LYS A 112 9.63 -0.97 -24.71
CA LYS A 112 9.33 -0.73 -26.12
C LYS A 112 7.82 -0.51 -26.32
N PRO A 113 7.40 0.34 -27.29
CA PRO A 113 6.01 0.45 -27.70
C PRO A 113 5.41 -0.94 -28.01
N GLY A 114 4.17 -1.15 -27.60
CA GLY A 114 3.46 -2.42 -27.72
C GLY A 114 3.71 -3.43 -26.59
N GLN A 115 4.66 -3.18 -25.69
CA GLN A 115 4.94 -4.05 -24.55
C GLN A 115 3.92 -3.87 -23.43
N ARG A 116 3.45 -4.99 -22.83
CA ARG A 116 2.60 -4.95 -21.62
C ARG A 116 3.43 -4.65 -20.40
N VAL A 117 2.91 -3.74 -19.55
CA VAL A 117 3.57 -3.31 -18.32
C VAL A 117 2.57 -3.17 -17.17
N ALA A 118 3.06 -3.35 -15.94
CA ALA A 118 2.43 -2.87 -14.72
C ALA A 118 3.07 -1.55 -14.31
N SER A 119 2.30 -0.63 -13.76
CA SER A 119 2.80 0.70 -13.43
C SER A 119 2.15 1.31 -12.19
N ASN A 120 2.83 2.29 -11.59
CA ASN A 120 2.28 3.14 -10.53
C ASN A 120 1.39 4.27 -11.09
N GLY A 121 0.70 4.00 -12.21
CA GLY A 121 -0.21 4.96 -12.83
C GLY A 121 -1.54 5.10 -12.09
N PRO A 122 -2.15 6.30 -12.11
CA PRO A 122 -3.49 6.54 -11.57
C PRO A 122 -4.57 5.92 -12.46
N HIS A 123 -5.83 6.00 -11.99
CA HIS A 123 -7.01 5.61 -12.77
C HIS A 123 -7.25 6.60 -13.91
N ALA A 124 -6.68 6.33 -15.07
CA ALA A 124 -6.78 7.14 -16.28
C ALA A 124 -6.61 6.25 -17.51
N GLU A 125 -7.14 6.68 -18.66
CA GLU A 125 -6.96 5.96 -19.94
C GLU A 125 -5.51 5.96 -20.41
N VAL A 126 -4.78 7.07 -20.18
CA VAL A 126 -3.36 7.19 -20.54
C VAL A 126 -2.59 7.80 -19.36
N VAL A 127 -1.43 7.23 -19.06
CA VAL A 127 -0.57 7.70 -17.97
C VAL A 127 0.87 7.87 -18.44
N SER A 128 1.59 8.85 -17.90
CA SER A 128 3.03 8.97 -18.03
C SER A 128 3.66 8.69 -16.67
N VAL A 129 4.55 7.70 -16.59
CA VAL A 129 5.07 7.15 -15.34
C VAL A 129 6.59 7.04 -15.44
N PRO A 130 7.35 7.47 -14.39
CA PRO A 130 8.80 7.28 -14.33
C PRO A 130 9.20 5.81 -14.55
N LYS A 131 10.25 5.58 -15.32
CA LYS A 131 10.69 4.23 -15.73
C LYS A 131 10.93 3.25 -14.56
N HIS A 132 11.39 3.74 -13.40
CA HIS A 132 11.62 2.93 -12.20
C HIS A 132 10.34 2.53 -11.46
N LEU A 133 9.18 3.08 -11.85
CA LEU A 133 7.84 2.73 -11.35
C LEU A 133 7.02 1.94 -12.38
N VAL A 134 7.70 1.35 -13.34
CA VAL A 134 7.12 0.51 -14.39
C VAL A 134 7.85 -0.83 -14.42
N ALA A 135 7.11 -1.92 -14.58
CA ALA A 135 7.67 -3.26 -14.70
C ALA A 135 7.11 -3.95 -15.95
N ALA A 136 7.97 -4.62 -16.70
CA ALA A 136 7.54 -5.47 -17.81
C ALA A 136 6.72 -6.65 -17.30
N VAL A 137 5.69 -7.02 -18.03
CA VAL A 137 4.79 -8.14 -17.71
C VAL A 137 4.81 -9.14 -18.86
N ASP A 138 4.86 -10.44 -18.53
CA ASP A 138 4.75 -11.51 -19.53
C ASP A 138 3.42 -11.39 -20.27
N ALA A 139 3.45 -11.57 -21.59
CA ALA A 139 2.27 -11.46 -22.44
C ALA A 139 1.15 -12.46 -22.09
N LYS A 140 1.48 -13.55 -21.38
CA LYS A 140 0.51 -14.54 -20.90
C LYS A 140 -0.30 -14.05 -19.69
N VAL A 141 0.19 -13.01 -18.98
CA VAL A 141 -0.52 -12.43 -17.84
C VAL A 141 -1.52 -11.42 -18.36
N SER A 142 -2.78 -11.56 -17.97
CA SER A 142 -3.83 -10.59 -18.36
C SER A 142 -3.58 -9.21 -17.72
N ALA A 143 -4.11 -8.16 -18.33
CA ALA A 143 -4.02 -6.81 -17.80
C ALA A 143 -4.61 -6.72 -16.39
N ASP A 144 -5.73 -7.40 -16.14
CA ASP A 144 -6.39 -7.41 -14.82
C ASP A 144 -5.48 -7.99 -13.73
N HIS A 145 -4.79 -9.10 -14.01
CA HIS A 145 -3.83 -9.66 -13.06
C HIS A 145 -2.60 -8.78 -12.91
N ALA A 146 -2.07 -8.24 -14.01
CA ALA A 146 -0.90 -7.37 -13.98
C ALA A 146 -1.14 -6.06 -13.22
N ALA A 147 -2.38 -5.56 -13.21
CA ALA A 147 -2.75 -4.35 -12.46
C ALA A 147 -2.55 -4.49 -10.94
N PHE A 148 -2.47 -5.71 -10.39
CA PHE A 148 -2.12 -5.95 -8.98
C PHE A 148 -0.62 -5.81 -8.69
N GLY A 149 0.23 -5.61 -9.68
CA GLY A 149 1.69 -5.65 -9.53
C GLY A 149 2.23 -4.71 -8.46
N ILE A 150 1.75 -3.47 -8.40
CA ILE A 150 2.20 -2.48 -7.40
C ILE A 150 1.70 -2.86 -5.99
N LEU A 151 0.45 -3.29 -5.87
CA LEU A 151 -0.10 -3.75 -4.60
C LEU A 151 0.59 -5.04 -4.12
N GLY A 152 0.90 -5.94 -5.04
CA GLY A 152 1.71 -7.14 -4.77
C GLY A 152 3.12 -6.78 -4.29
N SER A 153 3.73 -5.74 -4.84
CA SER A 153 5.04 -5.25 -4.41
C SER A 153 5.01 -4.70 -2.97
N ILE A 154 3.91 -4.07 -2.54
CA ILE A 154 3.72 -3.64 -1.15
C ILE A 154 3.65 -4.85 -0.21
N ALA A 155 2.87 -5.86 -0.57
CA ALA A 155 2.76 -7.10 0.20
C ALA A 155 4.11 -7.84 0.26
N LEU A 156 4.83 -7.93 -0.86
CA LEU A 156 6.16 -8.53 -0.95
C LEU A 156 7.20 -7.79 -0.10
N GLN A 157 7.16 -6.45 -0.06
CA GLN A 157 8.04 -5.68 0.82
C GLN A 157 7.80 -6.01 2.30
N GLY A 158 6.54 -6.15 2.71
CA GLY A 158 6.21 -6.62 4.06
C GLY A 158 6.82 -7.99 4.36
N LEU A 159 6.71 -8.94 3.44
CA LEU A 159 7.30 -10.27 3.58
C LEU A 159 8.83 -10.25 3.63
N ARG A 160 9.50 -9.41 2.82
CA ARG A 160 10.96 -9.22 2.88
C ARG A 160 11.40 -8.71 4.25
N LEU A 161 10.67 -7.75 4.81
CA LEU A 161 10.95 -7.22 6.14
C LEU A 161 10.68 -8.24 7.26
N ALA A 162 9.80 -9.21 7.03
CA ALA A 162 9.54 -10.30 7.98
C ALA A 162 10.72 -11.26 8.12
N ARG A 163 11.64 -11.33 7.15
CA ARG A 163 12.84 -12.20 7.15
C ARG A 163 12.52 -13.67 7.44
N CYS A 164 11.42 -14.17 6.88
CA CYS A 164 11.00 -15.55 7.03
C CYS A 164 11.76 -16.46 6.08
N GLU A 165 12.07 -17.66 6.55
CA GLU A 165 12.63 -18.75 5.75
C GLU A 165 11.53 -19.73 5.34
N VAL A 166 11.81 -20.61 4.39
CA VAL A 166 10.89 -21.66 3.97
C VAL A 166 10.44 -22.51 5.18
N GLY A 167 9.14 -22.71 5.32
CA GLY A 167 8.55 -23.44 6.45
C GLY A 167 8.25 -22.58 7.69
N SER A 168 8.69 -21.31 7.74
CA SER A 168 8.33 -20.39 8.82
C SER A 168 6.80 -20.20 8.91
N SER A 169 6.32 -19.97 10.12
CA SER A 169 4.92 -19.69 10.42
C SER A 169 4.66 -18.18 10.45
N VAL A 170 3.62 -17.74 9.77
CA VAL A 170 3.26 -16.32 9.64
C VAL A 170 1.79 -16.11 9.97
N LEU A 171 1.49 -15.08 10.77
CA LEU A 171 0.13 -14.58 10.98
C LEU A 171 -0.05 -13.27 10.22
N VAL A 172 -1.13 -13.17 9.42
CA VAL A 172 -1.54 -11.95 8.73
C VAL A 172 -2.76 -11.37 9.44
N ILE A 173 -2.63 -10.19 10.04
CA ILE A 173 -3.69 -9.46 10.70
C ILE A 173 -4.27 -8.42 9.75
N GLY A 174 -5.56 -8.58 9.40
CA GLY A 174 -6.26 -7.80 8.39
C GLY A 174 -6.14 -8.43 7.00
N LEU A 175 -7.23 -9.07 6.57
CA LEU A 175 -7.34 -9.79 5.31
C LEU A 175 -8.07 -8.96 4.24
N GLY A 176 -7.77 -7.66 4.19
CA GLY A 176 -8.10 -6.80 3.06
C GLY A 176 -7.25 -7.11 1.84
N LEU A 177 -7.25 -6.24 0.83
CA LEU A 177 -6.54 -6.43 -0.43
C LEU A 177 -5.05 -6.77 -0.24
N ILE A 178 -4.32 -5.98 0.55
CA ILE A 178 -2.90 -6.24 0.83
C ILE A 178 -2.73 -7.53 1.65
N GLY A 179 -3.61 -7.78 2.63
CA GLY A 179 -3.57 -9.00 3.42
C GLY A 179 -3.75 -10.26 2.57
N GLN A 180 -4.72 -10.28 1.64
CA GLN A 180 -4.93 -11.40 0.71
C GLN A 180 -3.71 -11.62 -0.19
N LEU A 181 -3.14 -10.55 -0.76
CA LEU A 181 -1.91 -10.65 -1.56
C LEU A 181 -0.73 -11.16 -0.71
N THR A 182 -0.63 -10.72 0.54
CA THR A 182 0.39 -11.20 1.48
C THR A 182 0.23 -12.71 1.73
N VAL A 183 -1.00 -13.20 1.96
CA VAL A 183 -1.28 -14.63 2.14
C VAL A 183 -0.83 -15.43 0.91
N GLY A 184 -1.25 -15.02 -0.29
CA GLY A 184 -0.89 -15.74 -1.53
C GLY A 184 0.62 -15.75 -1.78
N LEU A 185 1.30 -14.62 -1.61
CA LEU A 185 2.75 -14.52 -1.79
C LEU A 185 3.51 -15.32 -0.72
N ALA A 186 3.10 -15.26 0.54
CA ALA A 186 3.71 -16.02 1.63
C ALA A 186 3.56 -17.54 1.39
N ARG A 187 2.38 -17.98 0.96
CA ARG A 187 2.14 -19.40 0.59
C ARG A 187 3.04 -19.83 -0.58
N ALA A 188 3.13 -19.00 -1.62
CA ALA A 188 4.00 -19.27 -2.77
C ALA A 188 5.49 -19.32 -2.39
N ALA A 189 5.90 -18.55 -1.37
CA ALA A 189 7.25 -18.59 -0.80
C ALA A 189 7.50 -19.79 0.15
N GLY A 190 6.55 -20.71 0.30
CA GLY A 190 6.70 -21.90 1.14
C GLY A 190 6.48 -21.66 2.63
N LEU A 191 5.83 -20.57 3.02
CA LEU A 191 5.50 -20.24 4.42
C LEU A 191 4.19 -20.91 4.84
N ARG A 192 4.03 -21.14 6.13
CA ARG A 192 2.79 -21.57 6.77
C ARG A 192 2.02 -20.35 7.21
N VAL A 193 0.95 -20.02 6.51
CA VAL A 193 0.23 -18.76 6.69
C VAL A 193 -1.09 -18.97 7.40
N CYS A 194 -1.32 -18.21 8.46
CA CYS A 194 -2.61 -18.04 9.11
C CYS A 194 -3.10 -16.60 8.96
N GLY A 195 -4.41 -16.37 9.09
CA GLY A 195 -5.02 -15.07 8.92
C GLY A 195 -6.05 -14.71 9.98
N VAL A 196 -6.30 -13.42 10.17
CA VAL A 196 -7.38 -12.90 11.00
C VAL A 196 -7.99 -11.63 10.42
N ASP A 197 -9.31 -11.62 10.26
CA ASP A 197 -10.10 -10.43 9.91
C ASP A 197 -11.50 -10.58 10.48
N PRO A 198 -12.13 -9.53 11.03
CA PRO A 198 -13.48 -9.59 11.58
C PRO A 198 -14.55 -10.04 10.59
N ALA A 199 -14.29 -9.93 9.28
CA ALA A 199 -15.25 -10.29 8.24
C ALA A 199 -15.02 -11.73 7.73
N ASP A 200 -15.95 -12.62 7.99
CA ASP A 200 -15.84 -14.06 7.66
C ASP A 200 -15.54 -14.33 6.19
N TRP A 201 -16.17 -13.62 5.26
CA TRP A 201 -15.91 -13.79 3.84
C TRP A 201 -14.44 -13.55 3.43
N LYS A 202 -13.72 -12.70 4.18
CA LYS A 202 -12.29 -12.46 3.95
C LYS A 202 -11.44 -13.61 4.49
N ASN A 203 -11.85 -14.21 5.60
CA ASN A 203 -11.21 -15.41 6.14
C ASN A 203 -11.36 -16.57 5.16
N GLU A 204 -12.56 -16.78 4.63
CA GLU A 204 -12.80 -17.78 3.58
C GLU A 204 -11.96 -17.53 2.32
N LEU A 205 -11.84 -16.27 1.89
CA LEU A 205 -10.99 -15.91 0.77
C LEU A 205 -9.52 -16.20 1.07
N ALA A 206 -9.04 -15.91 2.27
CA ALA A 206 -7.66 -16.20 2.67
C ALA A 206 -7.36 -17.71 2.65
N ILE A 207 -8.31 -18.55 3.06
CA ILE A 207 -8.18 -20.01 2.91
C ILE A 207 -8.04 -20.41 1.43
N ARG A 208 -8.88 -19.85 0.54
CA ARG A 208 -8.75 -20.08 -0.91
C ARG A 208 -7.42 -19.58 -1.48
N MET A 209 -6.86 -18.50 -0.92
CA MET A 209 -5.54 -17.98 -1.29
C MET A 209 -4.38 -18.80 -0.72
N GLY A 210 -4.66 -19.78 0.14
CA GLY A 210 -3.69 -20.75 0.65
C GLY A 210 -3.30 -20.59 2.11
N ALA A 211 -4.04 -19.79 2.90
CA ALA A 211 -3.92 -19.83 4.36
C ALA A 211 -4.33 -21.21 4.88
N ILE A 212 -3.58 -21.74 5.85
CA ILE A 212 -3.88 -23.02 6.48
C ILE A 212 -5.01 -22.90 7.51
N HIS A 213 -5.22 -21.69 8.03
CA HIS A 213 -6.31 -21.33 8.92
C HIS A 213 -6.56 -19.82 8.86
N ALA A 214 -7.82 -19.41 8.99
CA ALA A 214 -8.20 -18.02 9.16
C ALA A 214 -9.52 -17.93 9.92
N ALA A 215 -9.62 -16.97 10.86
CA ALA A 215 -10.81 -16.81 11.72
C ALA A 215 -11.03 -15.33 12.08
N ALA A 216 -12.25 -15.00 12.50
CA ALA A 216 -12.60 -13.64 12.89
C ALA A 216 -11.94 -13.23 14.21
N GLN A 217 -11.76 -14.17 15.11
CA GLN A 217 -11.10 -14.01 16.40
C GLN A 217 -10.23 -15.25 16.66
N TRP A 218 -9.26 -15.10 17.53
CA TRP A 218 -8.35 -16.17 17.90
C TRP A 218 -8.29 -16.30 19.42
N GLU A 219 -8.66 -17.47 19.90
CA GLU A 219 -8.45 -17.83 21.29
C GLU A 219 -6.98 -18.17 21.55
N PRO A 220 -6.46 -17.98 22.79
CA PRO A 220 -5.06 -18.28 23.12
C PRO A 220 -4.63 -19.71 22.74
N ALA A 221 -5.50 -20.69 22.95
CA ALA A 221 -5.23 -22.08 22.61
C ALA A 221 -5.10 -22.30 21.09
N GLU A 222 -5.88 -21.56 20.26
CA GLU A 222 -5.77 -21.62 18.80
C GLU A 222 -4.45 -20.98 18.32
N LEU A 223 -4.07 -19.83 18.91
CA LEU A 223 -2.78 -19.20 18.62
C LEU A 223 -1.64 -20.19 18.93
N GLU A 224 -1.69 -20.86 20.07
CA GLU A 224 -0.69 -21.84 20.48
C GLU A 224 -0.65 -23.04 19.54
N HIS A 225 -1.81 -23.58 19.17
CA HIS A 225 -1.93 -24.72 18.26
C HIS A 225 -1.33 -24.43 16.89
N TRP A 226 -1.79 -23.35 16.24
CA TRP A 226 -1.36 -23.01 14.88
C TRP A 226 0.08 -22.49 14.81
N ALA A 227 0.55 -21.87 15.88
CA ALA A 227 1.93 -21.43 16.06
C ALA A 227 2.87 -22.52 16.60
N ARG A 228 2.41 -23.76 16.74
CA ARG A 228 3.19 -24.92 17.24
C ARG A 228 3.78 -24.71 18.64
N GLY A 229 3.04 -24.07 19.53
CA GLY A 229 3.42 -23.84 20.92
C GLY A 229 4.44 -22.74 21.17
N LEU A 230 5.11 -22.21 20.13
CA LEU A 230 6.20 -21.22 20.27
C LEU A 230 5.78 -19.78 19.94
N GLY A 231 4.67 -19.58 19.27
CA GLY A 231 4.28 -18.35 18.60
C GLY A 231 4.73 -18.32 17.13
N PHE A 232 4.20 -17.39 16.37
CA PHE A 232 4.52 -17.21 14.95
C PHE A 232 5.93 -16.61 14.78
N ASP A 233 6.68 -17.07 13.77
CA ASP A 233 7.99 -16.50 13.42
C ASP A 233 7.89 -15.03 13.05
N ALA A 234 6.83 -14.68 12.32
CA ALA A 234 6.50 -13.30 12.02
C ALA A 234 4.98 -13.04 12.05
N VAL A 235 4.62 -11.79 12.36
CA VAL A 235 3.25 -11.28 12.28
C VAL A 235 3.24 -10.05 11.39
N LEU A 236 2.41 -10.06 10.34
CA LEU A 236 2.25 -8.94 9.41
C LEU A 236 0.92 -8.26 9.66
N ILE A 237 0.95 -6.98 10.03
CA ILE A 237 -0.26 -6.19 10.27
C ILE A 237 -0.59 -5.43 8.98
N ALA A 238 -1.56 -5.94 8.22
CA ALA A 238 -2.09 -5.31 7.01
C ALA A 238 -3.44 -4.60 7.24
N ALA A 239 -3.91 -4.57 8.49
CA ALA A 239 -5.14 -3.90 8.89
C ALA A 239 -5.03 -2.38 8.80
N SER A 240 -6.17 -1.73 8.51
CA SER A 240 -6.33 -0.28 8.62
C SER A 240 -7.52 -0.01 9.56
N THR A 241 -7.22 0.45 10.78
CA THR A 241 -8.21 0.68 11.83
C THR A 241 -7.69 1.70 12.84
N SER A 242 -8.61 2.38 13.53
CA SER A 242 -8.29 3.26 14.67
C SER A 242 -8.19 2.52 16.01
N ALA A 243 -8.47 1.21 16.04
CA ALA A 243 -8.37 0.40 17.26
C ALA A 243 -6.94 -0.14 17.47
N PRO A 244 -6.43 -0.21 18.70
CA PRO A 244 -5.09 -0.72 19.01
C PRO A 244 -4.98 -2.26 18.92
N GLY A 245 -6.10 -2.97 18.89
CA GLY A 245 -6.18 -4.44 18.93
C GLY A 245 -5.23 -5.21 18.01
N PRO A 246 -4.97 -4.79 16.76
CA PRO A 246 -4.01 -5.47 15.89
C PRO A 246 -2.58 -5.54 16.44
N VAL A 247 -2.11 -4.50 17.12
CA VAL A 247 -0.77 -4.46 17.72
C VAL A 247 -0.71 -5.37 18.96
N ASP A 248 -1.76 -5.35 19.77
CA ASP A 248 -1.87 -6.21 20.96
C ASP A 248 -1.96 -7.69 20.57
N LEU A 249 -2.69 -8.02 19.52
CA LEU A 249 -2.73 -9.38 19.00
C LEU A 249 -1.35 -9.80 18.44
N ALA A 250 -0.67 -8.91 17.72
CA ALA A 250 0.62 -9.22 17.13
C ALA A 250 1.67 -9.60 18.18
N ILE A 251 1.79 -8.81 19.27
CA ILE A 251 2.77 -9.12 20.31
C ILE A 251 2.40 -10.37 21.12
N LYS A 252 1.12 -10.69 21.27
CA LYS A 252 0.68 -11.95 21.88
C LYS A 252 1.06 -13.15 20.99
N ALA A 253 0.83 -13.04 19.70
CA ALA A 253 0.97 -14.12 18.73
C ALA A 253 2.42 -14.38 18.29
N VAL A 254 3.29 -13.38 18.28
CA VAL A 254 4.69 -13.53 17.84
C VAL A 254 5.51 -14.32 18.88
N ARG A 255 6.42 -15.19 18.43
CA ARG A 255 7.34 -15.92 19.31
C ARG A 255 8.41 -15.00 19.92
N PRO A 256 9.12 -15.45 20.97
CA PRO A 256 10.36 -14.80 21.40
C PRO A 256 11.33 -14.62 20.22
N LYS A 257 11.96 -13.44 20.12
CA LYS A 257 12.86 -13.02 19.02
C LYS A 257 12.21 -13.08 17.63
N GLY A 258 10.87 -13.13 17.57
CA GLY A 258 10.13 -13.04 16.32
C GLY A 258 9.96 -11.60 15.86
N ARG A 259 9.31 -11.41 14.71
CA ARG A 259 9.22 -10.11 14.07
C ARG A 259 7.78 -9.70 13.80
N VAL A 260 7.43 -8.47 14.13
CA VAL A 260 6.16 -7.83 13.76
C VAL A 260 6.42 -6.78 12.70
N VAL A 261 5.73 -6.88 11.56
CA VAL A 261 5.85 -5.95 10.43
C VAL A 261 4.54 -5.22 10.25
N LEU A 262 4.56 -3.90 10.40
CA LEU A 262 3.41 -3.05 10.12
C LEU A 262 3.40 -2.60 8.67
N ILE A 263 2.41 -3.04 7.91
CA ILE A 263 2.17 -2.66 6.51
C ILE A 263 0.99 -1.67 6.42
N GLY A 264 -0.03 -1.92 7.23
CA GLY A 264 -1.26 -1.12 7.24
C GLY A 264 -1.15 0.15 8.08
N VAL A 265 -2.30 0.66 8.52
CA VAL A 265 -2.40 1.89 9.32
C VAL A 265 -3.18 1.58 10.60
N VAL A 266 -2.46 1.52 11.71
CA VAL A 266 -3.04 1.30 13.05
C VAL A 266 -2.38 2.24 14.06
N PRO A 267 -3.05 2.57 15.19
CA PRO A 267 -2.41 3.29 16.29
C PRO A 267 -1.21 2.52 16.83
N LEU A 268 -0.13 3.23 17.14
CA LEU A 268 1.09 2.67 17.71
C LEU A 268 1.16 3.01 19.21
N GLU A 269 0.41 2.26 20.01
CA GLU A 269 0.50 2.29 21.47
C GLU A 269 1.21 1.00 21.90
N LEU A 270 2.49 1.12 22.27
CA LEU A 270 3.33 -0.02 22.60
C LEU A 270 3.56 -0.09 24.10
N ASP A 271 2.97 -1.08 24.79
CA ASP A 271 3.41 -1.44 26.13
C ASP A 271 4.78 -2.13 26.03
N ARG A 272 5.81 -1.47 26.59
CA ARG A 272 7.19 -1.96 26.54
C ARG A 272 7.34 -3.39 27.13
N ARG A 273 6.57 -3.76 28.14
CA ARG A 273 6.77 -5.00 28.91
C ARG A 273 6.74 -6.26 28.06
N PRO A 274 5.68 -6.58 27.29
CA PRO A 274 5.65 -7.79 26.49
C PRO A 274 6.71 -7.81 25.37
N TRP A 275 7.03 -6.67 24.77
CA TRP A 275 8.10 -6.54 23.78
C TRP A 275 9.48 -6.85 24.37
N TYR A 276 9.74 -6.34 25.57
CA TYR A 276 11.00 -6.57 26.29
C TYR A 276 11.20 -8.06 26.63
N PHE A 277 10.18 -8.74 27.16
CA PHE A 277 10.29 -10.14 27.52
C PHE A 277 10.41 -11.09 26.33
N LYS A 278 9.84 -10.73 25.19
CA LYS A 278 9.97 -11.51 23.96
C LYS A 278 11.20 -11.13 23.12
N GLU A 279 11.86 -10.02 23.44
CA GLU A 279 12.91 -9.45 22.55
C GLU A 279 12.43 -9.36 21.09
N ALA A 280 11.14 -9.07 20.88
CA ALA A 280 10.54 -9.06 19.57
C ALA A 280 10.90 -7.78 18.80
N GLU A 281 11.13 -7.91 17.50
CA GLU A 281 11.40 -6.77 16.62
C GLU A 281 10.09 -6.19 16.08
N PHE A 282 9.98 -4.85 16.08
CA PHE A 282 8.89 -4.13 15.41
C PHE A 282 9.45 -3.30 14.26
N VAL A 283 8.92 -3.52 13.06
CA VAL A 283 9.39 -2.87 11.82
C VAL A 283 8.21 -2.28 11.05
N VAL A 284 8.37 -1.05 10.56
CA VAL A 284 7.37 -0.39 9.71
C VAL A 284 7.75 -0.58 8.25
N SER A 285 6.83 -1.11 7.44
CA SER A 285 6.99 -1.23 6.00
C SER A 285 6.47 0.03 5.32
N CYS A 286 7.26 0.63 4.45
CA CYS A 286 6.85 1.79 3.69
C CYS A 286 6.69 1.44 2.21
N SER A 287 5.45 1.46 1.72
CA SER A 287 5.12 1.27 0.31
C SER A 287 5.76 -0.03 -0.24
N TYR A 288 6.31 0.00 -1.46
CA TYR A 288 6.99 -1.13 -2.11
C TYR A 288 8.51 -1.15 -1.88
N GLY A 289 9.00 -0.40 -0.87
CA GLY A 289 10.41 -0.44 -0.46
C GLY A 289 11.34 0.42 -1.32
N PRO A 290 12.63 0.01 -1.46
CA PRO A 290 13.67 0.83 -2.08
C PRO A 290 13.34 1.33 -3.48
N GLY A 291 12.66 0.54 -4.31
CA GLY A 291 12.27 0.93 -5.67
C GLY A 291 11.42 2.20 -5.77
N ARG A 292 10.90 2.70 -4.65
CA ARG A 292 10.22 3.99 -4.58
C ARG A 292 11.18 5.17 -4.52
N TYR A 293 12.34 4.99 -3.92
CA TYR A 293 13.28 6.06 -3.56
C TYR A 293 14.57 6.00 -4.37
N ASP A 294 14.95 4.80 -4.78
CA ASP A 294 16.17 4.53 -5.53
C ASP A 294 15.81 4.24 -6.99
N PRO A 295 16.09 5.16 -7.91
CA PRO A 295 15.82 4.97 -9.33
C PRO A 295 16.84 4.05 -10.04
N ASN A 296 17.89 3.60 -9.34
CA ASN A 296 18.94 2.70 -9.85
C ASN A 296 18.62 1.24 -9.43
#